data_6b632f82af973fa03691f53f3a51776a
#
_entry.id   6b632f82af973fa03691f53f3a51776a
#
_cell.length_a   1.000
_cell.length_b   1.000
_cell.length_c   1.000
_cell.angle_alpha   90.00
_cell.angle_beta   90.00
_cell.angle_gamma   90.00
#
_symmetry.space_group_name_H-M   'P 1'
#
loop_
_entity.id
_entity.type
_entity.pdbx_description
1 polymer ?
#
loop_
_entity_poly.entity_id
_entity_poly.type
_entity_poly.pdbx_seq_one_letter_code
_entity_poly.pdbx_strand_id
1 'polypeptide(L)'
;MNTEQVRFNMVEQQIRTWDVLNTNVLDLLYTLKRENFVPPSQREFALMDIELPLSAVAPDAQDAIRERMWSPKMEARVAQDVDLHGFEHVLEVGTGSGYLTALLASRSAKVTSVEINPTLAKFALHNLAKAGITNATVVTGDAARGWSPAAPYDVIVFTGSMEVLPEEVLTQLKPGGKLFAILGKPPAMRAQLITVTGNGGRNERTLFETVVAPLTHAALAPGFVF
;
A
#
# COMPACT_ATOMS: atom_id res chain seq x y z
N MET A 1 15.76 -23.28 10.06
CA MET A 1 15.34 -23.26 8.64
C MET A 1 16.13 -22.16 7.95
N ASN A 2 16.60 -22.36 6.72
CA ASN A 2 17.34 -21.33 5.99
C ASN A 2 16.34 -20.25 5.53
N THR A 3 16.53 -18.99 5.94
CA THR A 3 15.64 -17.86 5.63
C THR A 3 15.45 -17.67 4.13
N GLU A 4 16.47 -17.90 3.32
CA GLU A 4 16.36 -17.78 1.85
C GLU A 4 15.48 -18.89 1.25
N GLN A 5 15.48 -20.09 1.81
CA GLN A 5 14.55 -21.15 1.39
C GLN A 5 13.10 -20.82 1.78
N VAL A 6 12.88 -20.22 2.96
CA VAL A 6 11.54 -19.76 3.37
C VAL A 6 11.05 -18.65 2.44
N ARG A 7 11.92 -17.71 2.08
CA ARG A 7 11.61 -16.63 1.11
C ARG A 7 11.27 -17.19 -0.26
N PHE A 8 12.06 -18.12 -0.75
CA PHE A 8 11.79 -18.82 -2.01
C PHE A 8 10.40 -19.47 -1.99
N ASN A 9 10.08 -20.20 -0.92
CA ASN A 9 8.77 -20.84 -0.77
C ASN A 9 7.63 -19.78 -0.71
N MET A 10 7.84 -18.66 -0.01
CA MET A 10 6.87 -17.55 0.00
C MET A 10 6.60 -17.03 -1.41
N VAL A 11 7.64 -16.74 -2.19
CA VAL A 11 7.49 -16.20 -3.54
C VAL A 11 6.82 -17.22 -4.47
N GLU A 12 7.32 -18.46 -4.51
CA GLU A 12 6.87 -19.45 -5.50
C GLU A 12 5.53 -20.10 -5.14
N GLN A 13 5.25 -20.31 -3.85
CA GLN A 13 4.08 -21.09 -3.44
C GLN A 13 2.93 -20.25 -2.89
N GLN A 14 3.20 -19.01 -2.44
CA GLN A 14 2.17 -18.14 -1.89
C GLN A 14 1.86 -16.95 -2.82
N ILE A 15 2.89 -16.29 -3.35
CA ILE A 15 2.73 -15.05 -4.12
C ILE A 15 2.41 -15.34 -5.58
N ARG A 16 3.18 -16.20 -6.26
CA ARG A 16 2.91 -16.56 -7.66
C ARG A 16 1.55 -17.19 -7.87
N THR A 17 1.08 -17.99 -6.93
CA THR A 17 -0.24 -18.64 -6.97
C THR A 17 -1.39 -17.65 -6.83
N TRP A 18 -1.11 -16.42 -6.45
CA TRP A 18 -2.06 -15.31 -6.35
C TRP A 18 -1.98 -14.34 -7.55
N ASP A 19 -1.63 -14.89 -8.73
CA ASP A 19 -1.49 -14.17 -9.99
C ASP A 19 -0.46 -13.03 -9.99
N VAL A 20 0.57 -13.11 -9.15
CA VAL A 20 1.71 -12.21 -9.24
C VAL A 20 2.76 -12.84 -10.15
N LEU A 21 2.79 -12.38 -11.41
CA LEU A 21 3.62 -12.97 -12.46
C LEU A 21 4.68 -12.01 -13.02
N ASN A 22 4.63 -10.73 -12.64
CA ASN A 22 5.61 -9.73 -13.06
C ASN A 22 6.98 -10.04 -12.43
N THR A 23 7.93 -10.45 -13.27
CA THR A 23 9.27 -10.85 -12.83
C THR A 23 10.01 -9.74 -12.09
N ASN A 24 9.87 -8.48 -12.51
CA ASN A 24 10.51 -7.36 -11.82
C ASN A 24 9.97 -7.18 -10.39
N VAL A 25 8.67 -7.45 -10.16
CA VAL A 25 8.09 -7.42 -8.82
C VAL A 25 8.58 -8.61 -8.00
N LEU A 26 8.59 -9.82 -8.59
CA LEU A 26 9.08 -11.03 -7.91
C LEU A 26 10.55 -10.88 -7.50
N ASP A 27 11.41 -10.31 -8.34
CA ASP A 27 12.83 -10.08 -8.05
C ASP A 27 13.02 -9.11 -6.87
N LEU A 28 12.14 -8.11 -6.74
CA LEU A 28 12.16 -7.20 -5.58
C LEU A 28 11.88 -7.92 -4.26
N LEU A 29 11.03 -8.96 -4.26
CA LEU A 29 10.75 -9.73 -3.04
C LEU A 29 11.95 -10.55 -2.55
N TYR A 30 12.92 -10.83 -3.45
CA TYR A 30 14.19 -11.45 -3.08
C TYR A 30 15.22 -10.43 -2.59
N THR A 31 15.19 -9.20 -3.08
CA THR A 31 16.18 -8.16 -2.79
C THR A 31 15.77 -7.28 -1.59
N LEU A 32 14.51 -6.84 -1.54
CA LEU A 32 13.97 -6.08 -0.43
C LEU A 32 13.52 -7.06 0.69
N LYS A 33 14.40 -7.24 1.66
CA LYS A 33 14.21 -8.21 2.77
C LYS A 33 13.07 -7.74 3.68
N ARG A 34 11.86 -8.33 3.51
CA ARG A 34 10.63 -7.94 4.22
C ARG A 34 10.78 -7.95 5.74
N GLU A 35 11.57 -8.89 6.28
CA GLU A 35 11.88 -8.99 7.71
C GLU A 35 12.65 -7.80 8.28
N ASN A 36 13.21 -6.95 7.43
CA ASN A 36 13.85 -5.71 7.86
C ASN A 36 12.86 -4.54 8.04
N PHE A 37 11.62 -4.71 7.59
CA PHE A 37 10.56 -3.70 7.64
C PHE A 37 9.52 -3.96 8.75
N VAL A 38 9.74 -4.94 9.59
CA VAL A 38 8.85 -5.28 10.70
C VAL A 38 9.52 -5.04 12.05
N PRO A 39 8.75 -4.83 13.13
CA PRO A 39 9.29 -4.81 14.48
C PRO A 39 10.09 -6.10 14.80
N PRO A 40 11.11 -6.05 15.66
CA PRO A 40 11.91 -7.23 16.01
C PRO A 40 11.08 -8.44 16.45
N SER A 41 9.99 -8.23 17.19
CA SER A 41 9.05 -9.26 17.65
C SER A 41 8.26 -9.94 16.53
N GLN A 42 8.23 -9.36 15.32
CA GLN A 42 7.48 -9.88 14.18
C GLN A 42 8.35 -10.51 13.10
N ARG A 43 9.69 -10.51 13.28
CA ARG A 43 10.62 -10.98 12.24
C ARG A 43 10.43 -12.44 11.84
N GLU A 44 10.13 -13.30 12.80
CA GLU A 44 9.91 -14.73 12.53
C GLU A 44 8.68 -14.98 11.65
N PHE A 45 7.71 -14.08 11.67
CA PHE A 45 6.47 -14.15 10.91
C PHE A 45 6.53 -13.39 9.56
N ALA A 46 7.59 -12.63 9.33
CA ALA A 46 7.68 -11.70 8.19
C ALA A 46 7.52 -12.36 6.81
N LEU A 47 7.84 -13.65 6.68
CA LEU A 47 7.72 -14.41 5.43
C LEU A 47 6.48 -15.32 5.39
N MET A 48 5.58 -15.21 6.37
CA MET A 48 4.28 -15.88 6.35
C MET A 48 3.25 -15.03 5.62
N ASP A 49 2.25 -15.68 5.00
CA ASP A 49 1.16 -15.01 4.29
C ASP A 49 0.08 -14.48 5.26
N ILE A 50 0.49 -13.58 6.14
CA ILE A 50 -0.36 -12.94 7.15
C ILE A 50 -0.07 -11.45 7.24
N GLU A 51 -1.05 -10.70 7.75
CA GLU A 51 -0.84 -9.32 8.18
C GLU A 51 -0.10 -9.28 9.53
N LEU A 52 0.82 -8.32 9.67
CA LEU A 52 1.66 -8.19 10.87
C LEU A 52 1.39 -6.87 11.60
N PRO A 53 1.19 -6.89 12.92
CA PRO A 53 1.07 -5.67 13.70
C PRO A 53 2.38 -4.87 13.67
N LEU A 54 2.28 -3.56 13.51
CA LEU A 54 3.41 -2.64 13.48
C LEU A 54 3.60 -1.90 14.80
N SER A 55 2.54 -1.74 15.58
CA SER A 55 2.59 -1.12 16.90
C SER A 55 2.64 -2.15 18.02
N ALA A 56 3.16 -1.75 19.18
CA ALA A 56 3.12 -2.53 20.41
C ALA A 56 1.83 -2.33 21.21
N VAL A 57 0.80 -1.73 20.60
CA VAL A 57 -0.50 -1.45 21.23
C VAL A 57 -1.24 -2.76 21.48
N ALA A 58 -2.03 -2.82 22.56
CA ALA A 58 -2.82 -4.00 22.90
C ALA A 58 -3.78 -4.39 21.75
N PRO A 59 -4.00 -5.70 21.52
CA PRO A 59 -4.76 -6.19 20.37
C PRO A 59 -6.20 -5.68 20.24
N ASP A 60 -6.78 -5.19 21.30
CA ASP A 60 -8.15 -4.65 21.39
C ASP A 60 -8.24 -3.14 21.11
N ALA A 61 -7.12 -2.43 21.01
CA ALA A 61 -7.14 -1.03 20.64
C ALA A 61 -7.48 -0.87 19.14
N GLN A 62 -8.33 0.09 18.79
CA GLN A 62 -8.72 0.36 17.39
C GLN A 62 -7.51 0.62 16.49
N ASP A 63 -6.48 1.27 17.02
CA ASP A 63 -5.25 1.56 16.28
C ASP A 63 -4.45 0.29 15.98
N ALA A 64 -4.45 -0.72 16.87
CA ALA A 64 -3.79 -1.99 16.63
C ALA A 64 -4.40 -2.78 15.47
N ILE A 65 -5.68 -2.57 15.14
CA ILE A 65 -6.34 -3.17 13.99
C ILE A 65 -5.92 -2.48 12.69
N ARG A 66 -5.66 -1.18 12.74
CA ARG A 66 -5.30 -0.36 11.56
C ARG A 66 -3.81 -0.37 11.26
N GLU A 67 -2.97 -0.38 12.30
CA GLU A 67 -1.51 -0.32 12.19
C GLU A 67 -0.90 -1.69 11.89
N ARG A 68 -1.23 -2.22 10.71
CA ARG A 68 -0.77 -3.53 10.25
C ARG A 68 -0.08 -3.41 8.89
N MET A 69 1.01 -4.12 8.76
CA MET A 69 1.64 -4.41 7.46
C MET A 69 0.79 -5.47 6.75
N TRP A 70 0.44 -5.25 5.52
CA TRP A 70 -0.33 -6.21 4.73
C TRP A 70 0.42 -7.54 4.56
N SER A 71 -0.29 -8.60 4.18
CA SER A 71 0.36 -9.87 3.82
C SER A 71 1.25 -9.69 2.58
N PRO A 72 2.33 -10.49 2.44
CA PRO A 72 3.28 -10.31 1.35
C PRO A 72 2.64 -10.47 -0.04
N LYS A 73 1.64 -11.34 -0.18
CA LYS A 73 0.92 -11.50 -1.45
C LYS A 73 0.12 -10.25 -1.82
N MET A 74 -0.49 -9.58 -0.84
CA MET A 74 -1.24 -8.33 -1.06
C MET A 74 -0.31 -7.21 -1.53
N GLU A 75 0.82 -7.01 -0.86
CA GLU A 75 1.80 -5.98 -1.21
C GLU A 75 2.39 -6.22 -2.61
N ALA A 76 2.74 -7.47 -2.92
CA ALA A 76 3.24 -7.85 -4.24
C ALA A 76 2.18 -7.67 -5.34
N ARG A 77 0.91 -8.01 -5.05
CA ARG A 77 -0.19 -7.84 -5.99
C ARG A 77 -0.45 -6.38 -6.31
N VAL A 78 -0.46 -5.51 -5.30
CA VAL A 78 -0.60 -4.06 -5.50
C VAL A 78 0.56 -3.50 -6.32
N ALA A 79 1.81 -3.85 -5.97
CA ALA A 79 3.00 -3.42 -6.70
C ALA A 79 2.97 -3.83 -8.18
N GLN A 80 2.38 -5.01 -8.51
CA GLN A 80 2.16 -5.45 -9.88
C GLN A 80 1.04 -4.68 -10.56
N ASP A 81 -0.14 -4.58 -9.91
CA ASP A 81 -1.36 -4.09 -10.57
C ASP A 81 -1.33 -2.59 -10.86
N VAL A 82 -0.57 -1.80 -10.11
CA VAL A 82 -0.34 -0.37 -10.42
C VAL A 82 0.56 -0.17 -11.63
N ASP A 83 1.34 -1.18 -12.04
CA ASP A 83 2.08 -1.28 -13.28
C ASP A 83 2.99 -0.07 -13.53
N LEU A 84 4.04 0.06 -12.70
CA LEU A 84 5.03 1.14 -12.73
C LEU A 84 6.16 0.84 -13.71
N HIS A 85 6.65 1.89 -14.40
CA HIS A 85 7.65 1.80 -15.48
C HIS A 85 8.92 2.62 -15.21
N GLY A 86 9.06 3.23 -14.03
CA GLY A 86 10.29 3.93 -13.58
C GLY A 86 10.25 5.45 -13.71
N PHE A 87 9.22 6.04 -14.28
CA PHE A 87 9.12 7.50 -14.48
C PHE A 87 8.00 8.15 -13.65
N GLU A 88 7.19 7.37 -12.95
CA GLU A 88 6.01 7.85 -12.26
C GLU A 88 6.35 8.60 -10.97
N HIS A 89 5.53 9.60 -10.66
CA HIS A 89 5.40 10.18 -9.33
C HIS A 89 4.21 9.51 -8.63
N VAL A 90 4.49 8.77 -7.59
CA VAL A 90 3.51 7.99 -6.83
C VAL A 90 3.16 8.70 -5.52
N LEU A 91 1.86 8.78 -5.19
CA LEU A 91 1.39 9.04 -3.83
C LEU A 91 1.01 7.70 -3.19
N GLU A 92 1.54 7.43 -2.01
CA GLU A 92 1.08 6.36 -1.14
C GLU A 92 0.42 6.96 0.10
N VAL A 93 -0.77 6.49 0.46
CA VAL A 93 -1.52 6.92 1.65
C VAL A 93 -1.56 5.79 2.65
N GLY A 94 -0.86 5.97 3.78
CA GLY A 94 -0.63 4.95 4.79
C GLY A 94 0.72 4.24 4.59
N THR A 95 1.81 4.86 5.00
CA THR A 95 3.17 4.33 4.85
C THR A 95 3.41 3.05 5.65
N GLY A 96 2.84 2.98 6.87
CA GLY A 96 3.02 1.85 7.77
C GLY A 96 4.48 1.51 8.05
N SER A 97 4.93 0.36 7.58
CA SER A 97 6.31 -0.12 7.74
C SER A 97 7.30 0.48 6.74
N GLY A 98 6.79 1.05 5.63
CA GLY A 98 7.58 1.49 4.48
C GLY A 98 7.95 0.38 3.49
N TYR A 99 7.45 -0.85 3.65
CA TYR A 99 7.80 -1.95 2.73
C TYR A 99 7.14 -1.77 1.35
N LEU A 100 5.83 -1.49 1.31
CA LEU A 100 5.17 -1.18 0.04
C LEU A 100 5.76 0.09 -0.58
N THR A 101 6.07 1.12 0.23
CA THR A 101 6.81 2.31 -0.22
C THR A 101 8.10 1.93 -0.94
N ALA A 102 8.89 0.98 -0.38
CA ALA A 102 10.14 0.52 -0.97
C ALA A 102 9.91 -0.22 -2.31
N LEU A 103 8.87 -1.07 -2.39
CA LEU A 103 8.48 -1.75 -3.63
C LEU A 103 8.10 -0.74 -4.72
N LEU A 104 7.25 0.25 -4.39
CA LEU A 104 6.83 1.30 -5.30
C LEU A 104 8.01 2.19 -5.73
N ALA A 105 8.87 2.60 -4.79
CA ALA A 105 10.05 3.42 -5.06
C ALA A 105 11.06 2.73 -5.98
N SER A 106 11.21 1.41 -5.84
CA SER A 106 12.10 0.62 -6.71
C SER A 106 11.61 0.55 -8.17
N ARG A 107 10.38 0.95 -8.44
CA ARG A 107 9.73 0.88 -9.75
C ARG A 107 9.22 2.23 -10.27
N SER A 108 9.51 3.34 -9.57
CA SER A 108 9.06 4.68 -9.94
C SER A 108 10.18 5.70 -9.85
N ALA A 109 9.98 6.89 -10.43
CA ALA A 109 10.93 7.99 -10.30
C ALA A 109 10.91 8.58 -8.88
N LYS A 110 9.73 8.66 -8.27
CA LYS A 110 9.55 9.28 -6.96
C LYS A 110 8.32 8.75 -6.25
N VAL A 111 8.42 8.54 -4.92
CA VAL A 111 7.27 8.27 -4.05
C VAL A 111 7.12 9.38 -3.02
N THR A 112 5.92 9.93 -2.90
CA THR A 112 5.49 10.70 -1.73
C THR A 112 4.58 9.78 -0.91
N SER A 113 4.99 9.41 0.29
CA SER A 113 4.23 8.55 1.18
C SER A 113 3.78 9.34 2.40
N VAL A 114 2.49 9.28 2.73
CA VAL A 114 1.89 10.06 3.83
C VAL A 114 1.37 9.12 4.90
N GLU A 115 1.84 9.34 6.13
CA GLU A 115 1.51 8.53 7.30
C GLU A 115 0.91 9.41 8.40
N ILE A 116 -0.25 9.03 8.90
CA ILE A 116 -0.95 9.80 9.94
C ILE A 116 -0.30 9.62 11.32
N ASN A 117 0.27 8.43 11.59
CA ASN A 117 0.96 8.17 12.85
C ASN A 117 2.44 8.57 12.76
N PRO A 118 2.89 9.61 13.54
CA PRO A 118 4.27 10.08 13.47
C PRO A 118 5.30 9.03 13.95
N THR A 119 4.88 8.05 14.75
CA THR A 119 5.76 6.96 15.19
C THR A 119 6.01 5.99 14.05
N LEU A 120 4.97 5.62 13.29
CA LEU A 120 5.11 4.78 12.09
C LEU A 120 5.86 5.52 10.98
N ALA A 121 5.62 6.82 10.79
CA ALA A 121 6.39 7.61 9.83
C ALA A 121 7.90 7.58 10.12
N LYS A 122 8.32 7.71 11.39
CA LYS A 122 9.72 7.59 11.80
C LYS A 122 10.26 6.17 11.59
N PHE A 123 9.45 5.15 11.90
CA PHE A 123 9.81 3.75 11.69
C PHE A 123 10.03 3.45 10.20
N ALA A 124 9.12 3.89 9.34
CA ALA A 124 9.25 3.74 7.89
C ALA A 124 10.49 4.46 7.34
N LEU A 125 10.75 5.70 7.74
CA LEU A 125 11.95 6.45 7.35
C LEU A 125 13.24 5.69 7.70
N HIS A 126 13.31 5.11 8.90
CA HIS A 126 14.45 4.30 9.32
C HIS A 126 14.63 3.07 8.42
N ASN A 127 13.54 2.34 8.14
CA ASN A 127 13.55 1.15 7.32
C ASN A 127 13.95 1.46 5.86
N LEU A 128 13.39 2.52 5.27
CA LEU A 128 13.70 2.97 3.91
C LEU A 128 15.18 3.37 3.77
N ALA A 129 15.70 4.14 4.73
CA ALA A 129 17.11 4.53 4.75
C ALA A 129 18.03 3.30 4.83
N LYS A 130 17.69 2.33 5.70
CA LYS A 130 18.44 1.07 5.84
C LYS A 130 18.38 0.21 4.58
N ALA A 131 17.28 0.27 3.83
CA ALA A 131 17.13 -0.42 2.55
C ALA A 131 17.77 0.32 1.37
N GLY A 132 18.36 1.51 1.58
CA GLY A 132 18.98 2.31 0.53
C GLY A 132 17.99 3.00 -0.40
N ILE A 133 16.72 3.16 0.00
CA ILE A 133 15.71 3.86 -0.78
C ILE A 133 15.87 5.37 -0.60
N THR A 134 16.20 6.07 -1.68
CA THR A 134 16.52 7.52 -1.67
C THR A 134 15.51 8.39 -2.40
N ASN A 135 14.61 7.78 -3.19
CA ASN A 135 13.59 8.46 -4.00
C ASN A 135 12.19 8.41 -3.37
N ALA A 136 12.10 8.05 -2.09
CA ALA A 136 10.86 8.11 -1.31
C ALA A 136 10.94 9.21 -0.23
N THR A 137 9.89 10.02 -0.13
CA THR A 137 9.71 11.02 0.92
C THR A 137 8.53 10.61 1.79
N VAL A 138 8.75 10.41 3.08
CA VAL A 138 7.67 10.15 4.05
C VAL A 138 7.29 11.45 4.74
N VAL A 139 6.00 11.77 4.73
CA VAL A 139 5.42 12.96 5.34
C VAL A 139 4.43 12.54 6.42
N THR A 140 4.48 13.16 7.60
CA THR A 140 3.45 12.96 8.62
C THR A 140 2.26 13.87 8.33
N GLY A 141 1.07 13.27 8.13
CA GLY A 141 -0.15 14.01 7.81
C GLY A 141 -1.34 13.11 7.55
N ASP A 142 -2.50 13.72 7.35
CA ASP A 142 -3.73 13.04 6.95
C ASP A 142 -3.94 13.18 5.45
N ALA A 143 -3.91 12.07 4.74
CA ALA A 143 -4.13 12.01 3.29
C ALA A 143 -5.34 11.14 2.91
N ALA A 144 -6.30 10.92 3.82
CA ALA A 144 -7.52 10.16 3.50
C ALA A 144 -8.32 10.79 2.33
N ARG A 145 -8.09 12.07 2.02
CA ARG A 145 -8.66 12.79 0.86
C ARG A 145 -7.60 13.19 -0.17
N GLY A 146 -6.47 12.47 -0.21
CA GLY A 146 -5.33 12.76 -1.06
C GLY A 146 -4.33 13.72 -0.41
N TRP A 147 -3.31 14.13 -1.18
CA TRP A 147 -2.23 14.99 -0.72
C TRP A 147 -1.86 16.03 -1.78
N SER A 148 -2.58 17.13 -1.82
CA SER A 148 -2.43 18.18 -2.83
C SER A 148 -1.06 18.89 -2.86
N PRO A 149 -0.27 19.03 -1.74
CA PRO A 149 0.99 19.76 -1.78
C PRO A 149 2.05 19.20 -2.75
N ALA A 150 1.92 17.94 -3.17
CA ALA A 150 2.86 17.32 -4.10
C ALA A 150 2.19 16.84 -5.40
N ALA A 151 0.90 17.14 -5.62
CA ALA A 151 0.16 16.81 -6.83
C ALA A 151 0.67 17.63 -8.06
N PRO A 152 0.44 17.17 -9.32
CA PRO A 152 -0.31 15.97 -9.66
C PRO A 152 0.54 14.69 -9.66
N TYR A 153 -0.13 13.54 -9.49
CA TYR A 153 0.49 12.22 -9.45
C TYR A 153 0.19 11.39 -10.70
N ASP A 154 1.09 10.50 -11.05
CA ASP A 154 0.86 9.46 -12.06
C ASP A 154 0.08 8.28 -11.47
N VAL A 155 0.37 7.94 -10.20
CA VAL A 155 -0.30 6.86 -9.48
C VAL A 155 -0.59 7.28 -8.03
N ILE A 156 -1.78 6.91 -7.53
CA ILE A 156 -2.15 7.03 -6.12
C ILE A 156 -2.48 5.64 -5.59
N VAL A 157 -1.93 5.27 -4.43
CA VAL A 157 -2.16 3.99 -3.75
C VAL A 157 -2.66 4.24 -2.34
N PHE A 158 -3.87 3.78 -2.04
CA PHE A 158 -4.40 3.75 -0.68
C PHE A 158 -4.12 2.39 -0.05
N THR A 159 -3.49 2.37 1.12
CA THR A 159 -3.09 1.16 1.85
C THR A 159 -4.07 0.76 2.96
N GLY A 160 -5.24 1.34 2.97
CA GLY A 160 -6.37 0.97 3.82
C GLY A 160 -7.67 1.12 3.05
N SER A 161 -8.76 0.57 3.60
CA SER A 161 -10.07 0.66 2.93
C SER A 161 -10.79 1.96 3.22
N MET A 162 -11.77 2.26 2.37
CA MET A 162 -12.78 3.31 2.56
C MET A 162 -14.11 2.85 2.00
N GLU A 163 -15.23 3.38 2.51
CA GLU A 163 -16.54 2.98 2.00
C GLU A 163 -16.79 3.51 0.59
N VAL A 164 -16.39 4.74 0.34
CA VAL A 164 -16.49 5.45 -0.94
C VAL A 164 -15.21 6.20 -1.23
N LEU A 165 -14.87 6.36 -2.50
CA LEU A 165 -13.74 7.15 -2.92
C LEU A 165 -14.09 8.64 -2.90
N PRO A 166 -13.32 9.52 -2.21
CA PRO A 166 -13.50 10.97 -2.31
C PRO A 166 -13.16 11.45 -3.73
N GLU A 167 -14.10 12.12 -4.41
CA GLU A 167 -13.92 12.57 -5.81
C GLU A 167 -12.75 13.56 -5.97
N GLU A 168 -12.45 14.34 -4.94
CA GLU A 168 -11.32 15.27 -4.93
C GLU A 168 -9.95 14.60 -5.09
N VAL A 169 -9.84 13.31 -4.77
CA VAL A 169 -8.59 12.55 -4.97
C VAL A 169 -8.30 12.37 -6.46
N LEU A 170 -9.33 12.15 -7.26
CA LEU A 170 -9.17 11.97 -8.71
C LEU A 170 -8.63 13.23 -9.40
N THR A 171 -8.93 14.42 -8.85
CA THR A 171 -8.39 15.69 -9.37
C THR A 171 -6.90 15.87 -9.13
N GLN A 172 -6.30 15.04 -8.26
CA GLN A 172 -4.87 15.05 -7.98
C GLN A 172 -4.07 14.11 -8.90
N LEU A 173 -4.75 13.38 -9.79
CA LEU A 173 -4.14 12.55 -10.82
C LEU A 173 -3.87 13.34 -12.11
N LYS A 174 -2.78 12.99 -12.78
CA LYS A 174 -2.55 13.40 -14.17
C LYS A 174 -3.54 12.72 -15.11
N PRO A 175 -3.83 13.29 -16.29
CA PRO A 175 -4.56 12.57 -17.34
C PRO A 175 -3.88 11.23 -17.64
N GLY A 176 -4.64 10.13 -17.63
CA GLY A 176 -4.11 8.76 -17.76
C GLY A 176 -3.59 8.17 -16.44
N GLY A 177 -3.59 8.94 -15.36
CA GLY A 177 -3.13 8.48 -14.05
C GLY A 177 -4.03 7.40 -13.45
N LYS A 178 -3.44 6.58 -12.58
CA LYS A 178 -4.08 5.40 -11.97
C LYS A 178 -4.25 5.60 -10.46
N LEU A 179 -5.32 5.05 -9.91
CA LEU A 179 -5.57 5.01 -8.47
C LEU A 179 -5.92 3.59 -8.06
N PHE A 180 -5.19 3.06 -7.08
CA PHE A 180 -5.53 1.83 -6.39
C PHE A 180 -6.24 2.16 -5.07
N ALA A 181 -7.40 1.56 -4.84
CA ALA A 181 -8.15 1.67 -3.59
C ALA A 181 -8.91 0.39 -3.28
N ILE A 182 -9.16 0.15 -1.99
CA ILE A 182 -10.05 -0.91 -1.51
C ILE A 182 -11.32 -0.26 -1.01
N LEU A 183 -12.42 -0.49 -1.76
CA LEU A 183 -13.70 0.20 -1.55
C LEU A 183 -14.78 -0.76 -1.07
N GLY A 184 -15.69 -0.24 -0.22
CA GLY A 184 -16.85 -0.97 0.29
C GLY A 184 -16.80 -1.19 1.80
N LYS A 185 -17.74 -2.00 2.28
CA LYS A 185 -17.89 -2.39 3.71
C LYS A 185 -17.66 -3.89 3.86
N PRO A 186 -17.11 -4.34 5.00
CA PRO A 186 -17.06 -5.77 5.29
C PRO A 186 -18.47 -6.40 5.24
N PRO A 187 -18.62 -7.61 4.72
CA PRO A 187 -17.58 -8.47 4.16
C PRO A 187 -17.31 -8.26 2.66
N ALA A 188 -17.93 -7.26 2.01
CA ALA A 188 -17.94 -7.08 0.56
C ALA A 188 -17.08 -5.86 0.15
N MET A 189 -15.76 -5.94 0.38
CA MET A 189 -14.81 -4.94 -0.12
C MET A 189 -14.13 -5.41 -1.41
N ARG A 190 -13.82 -4.46 -2.30
CA ARG A 190 -13.18 -4.73 -3.59
C ARG A 190 -11.93 -3.88 -3.76
N ALA A 191 -10.82 -4.51 -4.08
CA ALA A 191 -9.66 -3.83 -4.61
C ALA A 191 -9.95 -3.39 -6.04
N GLN A 192 -9.78 -2.10 -6.31
CA GLN A 192 -10.09 -1.48 -7.60
C GLN A 192 -8.88 -0.70 -8.12
N LEU A 193 -8.68 -0.77 -9.42
CA LEU A 193 -7.81 0.13 -10.16
C LEU A 193 -8.66 1.07 -11.00
N ILE A 194 -8.56 2.36 -10.71
CA ILE A 194 -9.30 3.42 -11.37
C ILE A 194 -8.32 4.21 -12.22
N THR A 195 -8.62 4.39 -13.52
CA THR A 195 -7.78 5.18 -14.43
C THR A 195 -8.58 6.39 -14.90
N VAL A 196 -8.07 7.60 -14.67
CA VAL A 196 -8.69 8.81 -15.17
C VAL A 196 -8.37 9.01 -16.66
N THR A 197 -9.37 9.41 -17.44
CA THR A 197 -9.21 9.69 -18.87
C THR A 197 -9.04 11.19 -19.12
N GLY A 198 -8.39 11.56 -20.22
CA GLY A 198 -8.11 12.97 -20.53
C GLY A 198 -9.34 13.86 -20.75
N ASN A 199 -10.53 13.28 -20.87
CA ASN A 199 -11.81 13.98 -21.03
C ASN A 199 -12.62 14.08 -19.72
N GLY A 200 -12.00 13.81 -18.56
CA GLY A 200 -12.66 13.86 -17.24
C GLY A 200 -13.48 12.62 -16.88
N GLY A 201 -13.48 11.59 -17.73
CA GLY A 201 -14.05 10.28 -17.40
C GLY A 201 -13.10 9.41 -16.60
N ARG A 202 -13.59 8.23 -16.20
CA ARG A 202 -12.77 7.22 -15.54
C ARG A 202 -13.17 5.81 -15.98
N ASN A 203 -12.18 4.91 -15.97
CA ASN A 203 -12.38 3.47 -16.12
C ASN A 203 -12.09 2.81 -14.77
N GLU A 204 -12.96 1.93 -14.33
CA GLU A 204 -12.84 1.19 -13.07
C GLU A 204 -12.71 -0.29 -13.35
N ARG A 205 -11.69 -0.92 -12.80
CA ARG A 205 -11.46 -2.36 -12.91
C ARG A 205 -11.37 -2.96 -11.51
N THR A 206 -12.28 -3.87 -11.19
CA THR A 206 -12.15 -4.69 -9.98
C THR A 206 -11.04 -5.72 -10.19
N LEU A 207 -10.10 -5.77 -9.26
CA LEU A 207 -8.94 -6.66 -9.29
C LEU A 207 -9.23 -7.97 -8.54
N PHE A 208 -9.71 -7.85 -7.30
CA PHE A 208 -10.05 -8.97 -6.41
C PHE A 208 -10.91 -8.48 -5.25
N GLU A 209 -11.53 -9.44 -4.53
CA GLU A 209 -12.24 -9.17 -3.29
C GLU A 209 -11.32 -9.39 -2.09
N THR A 210 -11.46 -8.54 -1.07
CA THR A 210 -10.63 -8.59 0.14
C THR A 210 -11.32 -7.86 1.28
N VAL A 211 -10.80 -8.01 2.49
CA VAL A 211 -11.22 -7.21 3.66
C VAL A 211 -9.96 -6.72 4.35
N VAL A 212 -9.80 -5.40 4.44
CA VAL A 212 -8.69 -4.75 5.15
C VAL A 212 -9.23 -3.66 6.08
N ALA A 213 -8.44 -3.30 7.07
CA ALA A 213 -8.79 -2.22 7.99
C ALA A 213 -9.00 -0.88 7.25
N PRO A 214 -9.95 -0.05 7.70
CA PRO A 214 -10.16 1.26 7.10
C PRO A 214 -9.02 2.21 7.45
N LEU A 215 -8.74 3.15 6.56
CA LEU A 215 -7.89 4.30 6.87
C LEU A 215 -8.51 5.11 8.01
N THR A 216 -7.67 5.73 8.81
CA THR A 216 -8.13 6.78 9.73
C THR A 216 -8.73 7.93 8.91
N HIS A 217 -9.89 8.42 9.31
CA HIS A 217 -10.67 9.43 8.57
C HIS A 217 -11.13 9.01 7.16
N ALA A 218 -11.19 7.70 6.90
CA ALA A 218 -11.73 7.17 5.63
C ALA A 218 -13.12 7.76 5.33
N ALA A 219 -13.38 8.04 4.05
CA ALA A 219 -14.69 8.52 3.63
C ALA A 219 -15.75 7.42 3.83
N LEU A 220 -16.88 7.82 4.44
CA LEU A 220 -18.04 6.97 4.66
C LEU A 220 -19.10 7.22 3.58
N ALA A 221 -19.83 6.19 3.22
CA ALA A 221 -21.00 6.34 2.37
C ALA A 221 -22.06 7.22 3.06
N PRO A 222 -22.81 8.06 2.31
CA PRO A 222 -23.92 8.78 2.87
C PRO A 222 -24.89 7.84 3.56
N GLY A 223 -25.22 8.10 4.83
CA GLY A 223 -26.22 7.34 5.55
C GLY A 223 -27.60 7.51 4.91
N PHE A 224 -28.41 6.44 4.88
CA PHE A 224 -29.82 6.59 4.56
C PHE A 224 -30.47 7.41 5.69
N VAL A 225 -31.01 8.59 5.33
CA VAL A 225 -31.90 9.35 6.21
C VAL A 225 -33.32 8.95 5.82
N PHE A 226 -34.03 8.32 6.75
CA PHE A 226 -35.45 8.00 6.60
C PHE A 226 -36.30 9.21 6.97
#